data_5bd845f1ba09fc1cf8862ccb0811c661
#
_entry.id   5bd845f1ba09fc1cf8862ccb0811c661
#
_cell.length_a   1.000
_cell.length_b   1.000
_cell.length_c   1.000
_cell.angle_alpha   90.00
_cell.angle_beta   90.00
_cell.angle_gamma   90.00
#
_symmetry.space_group_name_H-M   'P 1'
#
loop_
_entity.id
_entity.type
_entity.pdbx_description
1 polymer ?
#
loop_
_entity_poly.entity_id
_entity_poly.type
_entity_poly.pdbx_seq_one_letter_code
_entity_poly.pdbx_strand_id
1 'polypeptide(L)'
;TINRSISDIARLSPYASDMSFAGGDGRSTNFTVDGANFNNNFGLSDNLPGGGNPISMDAIEEVQVVIAPFDVRQTNFIGGGINAITKSGTNTFKGSAYTYFQNQNMRGNSIDGEDLGARAKESKTIYGATFGGPIIKNKLFFFANVEVEKQPQQVIKWRARTEGEQPDENNYISRTTLSDMQKVSDFLRDKYGYDTGSATNFPADEKNLKLLGRIDWNITNGHKLSVRYNYTKNTAWNAPNANSMDGGSGSRLYNTSRVGYQSMSFANSMYSQDNKVSSVSADLNSRFSDKISNQLLFTYTDIEDMRGTNSSPFPFIDILAGKDAEGNQIMEPYMSAGYELFTYNNGVKNKITSVIDNFTYFAGDHKITAGISFEHQLASNAYMR
;
A
#
# COMPACT_ATOMS: atom_id res chain seq x y z
N THR A 1 1.64 16.04 9.29
CA THR A 1 2.37 14.83 9.75
C THR A 1 3.66 14.65 8.94
N ILE A 2 4.70 14.11 9.56
CA ILE A 2 6.02 13.95 8.91
C ILE A 2 5.96 12.96 7.76
N ASN A 3 5.25 11.84 7.96
CA ASN A 3 5.12 10.79 6.95
C ASN A 3 3.93 10.99 6.00
N ARG A 4 3.07 11.98 6.29
CA ARG A 4 1.84 12.28 5.51
C ARG A 4 0.94 11.05 5.40
N SER A 5 0.72 10.35 6.51
CA SER A 5 -0.09 9.14 6.58
C SER A 5 -1.31 9.31 7.50
N ILE A 6 -2.34 8.50 7.26
CA ILE A 6 -3.52 8.44 8.12
C ILE A 6 -3.14 7.91 9.51
N SER A 7 -2.19 6.97 9.60
CA SER A 7 -1.72 6.44 10.89
C SER A 7 -1.07 7.52 11.76
N ASP A 8 -0.36 8.49 11.18
CA ASP A 8 0.18 9.62 11.94
C ASP A 8 -0.92 10.49 12.57
N ILE A 9 -2.08 10.60 11.90
CA ILE A 9 -3.23 11.32 12.47
C ILE A 9 -3.89 10.47 13.56
N ALA A 10 -4.05 9.18 13.32
CA ALA A 10 -4.60 8.26 14.31
C ALA A 10 -3.84 8.32 15.64
N ARG A 11 -2.50 8.39 15.58
CA ARG A 11 -1.61 8.51 16.76
C ARG A 11 -1.80 9.79 17.59
N LEU A 12 -2.48 10.80 17.08
CA LEU A 12 -2.85 11.98 17.87
C LEU A 12 -3.93 11.68 18.91
N SER A 13 -4.66 10.59 18.75
CA SER A 13 -5.59 10.11 19.78
C SER A 13 -4.80 9.44 20.92
N PRO A 14 -5.06 9.81 22.19
CA PRO A 14 -4.37 9.22 23.33
C PRO A 14 -4.69 7.72 23.53
N TYR A 15 -5.72 7.22 22.87
CA TYR A 15 -6.16 5.82 22.91
C TYR A 15 -5.71 5.00 21.70
N ALA A 16 -4.88 5.58 20.83
CA ALA A 16 -4.38 4.92 19.62
C ALA A 16 -2.91 4.53 19.75
N SER A 17 -2.59 3.34 19.25
CA SER A 17 -1.23 2.91 18.94
C SER A 17 -1.24 2.44 17.49
N ASP A 18 -0.68 3.25 16.58
CA ASP A 18 -0.85 3.12 15.13
C ASP A 18 -2.33 3.08 14.71
N MET A 19 -2.77 1.99 14.10
CA MET A 19 -4.17 1.74 13.71
C MET A 19 -4.94 0.96 14.77
N SER A 20 -4.37 0.68 15.93
CA SER A 20 -5.01 0.00 17.05
C SER A 20 -5.63 1.01 17.99
N PHE A 21 -6.89 0.82 18.39
CA PHE A 21 -7.62 1.70 19.28
C PHE A 21 -8.11 0.96 20.52
N ALA A 22 -7.99 1.59 21.69
CA ALA A 22 -8.47 1.10 22.97
C ALA A 22 -8.00 -0.34 23.29
N GLY A 23 -6.78 -0.72 22.88
CA GLY A 23 -6.23 -2.06 23.07
C GLY A 23 -6.75 -3.12 22.08
N GLY A 24 -7.54 -2.72 21.07
CA GLY A 24 -7.97 -3.62 19.99
C GLY A 24 -6.87 -3.92 18.99
N ASP A 25 -7.12 -4.87 18.09
CA ASP A 25 -6.24 -5.18 16.96
C ASP A 25 -6.43 -4.13 15.84
N GLY A 26 -5.35 -3.59 15.27
CA GLY A 26 -5.39 -2.61 14.20
C GLY A 26 -6.13 -3.10 12.94
N ARG A 27 -6.16 -4.41 12.68
CA ARG A 27 -6.94 -5.04 11.61
C ARG A 27 -8.45 -4.94 11.82
N SER A 28 -8.89 -4.70 13.05
CA SER A 28 -10.30 -4.55 13.42
C SER A 28 -10.75 -3.09 13.48
N THR A 29 -9.88 -2.15 13.14
CA THR A 29 -10.22 -0.73 13.04
C THR A 29 -10.93 -0.47 11.72
N ASN A 30 -12.10 0.16 11.79
CA ASN A 30 -12.82 0.56 10.58
C ASN A 30 -12.19 1.81 9.97
N PHE A 31 -11.77 1.74 8.72
CA PHE A 31 -11.33 2.89 7.96
C PHE A 31 -12.27 3.14 6.78
N THR A 32 -12.85 4.34 6.76
CA THR A 32 -13.76 4.78 5.69
C THR A 32 -13.32 6.10 5.08
N VAL A 33 -13.65 6.31 3.82
CA VAL A 33 -13.49 7.59 3.13
C VAL A 33 -14.86 8.01 2.57
N ASP A 34 -15.42 9.10 3.09
CA ASP A 34 -16.80 9.53 2.82
C ASP A 34 -17.80 8.36 2.94
N GLY A 35 -17.64 7.52 3.97
CA GLY A 35 -18.48 6.36 4.25
C GLY A 35 -18.17 5.10 3.41
N ALA A 36 -17.34 5.16 2.38
CA ALA A 36 -16.91 3.97 1.65
C ALA A 36 -15.91 3.16 2.47
N ASN A 37 -16.10 1.86 2.53
CA ASN A 37 -15.25 0.92 3.26
C ASN A 37 -13.89 0.73 2.55
N PHE A 38 -12.79 0.94 3.28
CA PHE A 38 -11.41 0.76 2.83
C PHE A 38 -10.65 -0.24 3.72
N ASN A 39 -11.34 -1.16 4.36
CA ASN A 39 -10.73 -2.11 5.27
C ASN A 39 -10.05 -3.26 4.52
N ASN A 40 -8.98 -3.77 5.11
CA ASN A 40 -8.39 -5.03 4.70
C ASN A 40 -9.14 -6.19 5.37
N ASN A 41 -10.25 -6.62 4.76
CA ASN A 41 -11.16 -7.60 5.34
C ASN A 41 -10.58 -9.03 5.43
N PHE A 42 -9.40 -9.29 4.89
CA PHE A 42 -8.75 -10.60 5.00
C PHE A 42 -7.97 -10.79 6.30
N GLY A 43 -7.75 -9.72 7.07
CA GLY A 43 -7.06 -9.79 8.35
C GLY A 43 -5.62 -10.27 8.31
N LEU A 44 -4.99 -10.27 7.13
CA LEU A 44 -3.59 -10.70 6.94
C LEU A 44 -2.58 -9.59 7.23
N SER A 45 -3.02 -8.35 7.27
CA SER A 45 -2.21 -7.16 7.51
C SER A 45 -3.05 -6.08 8.19
N ASP A 46 -2.45 -5.33 9.09
CA ASP A 46 -2.98 -4.10 9.68
C ASP A 46 -2.75 -2.86 8.81
N ASN A 47 -2.03 -3.02 7.70
CA ASN A 47 -1.84 -1.94 6.74
C ASN A 47 -3.14 -1.63 5.99
N LEU A 48 -3.41 -0.34 5.83
CA LEU A 48 -4.46 0.13 4.94
C LEU A 48 -4.14 -0.25 3.49
N PRO A 49 -5.17 -0.49 2.64
CA PRO A 49 -4.97 -0.74 1.22
C PRO A 49 -4.18 0.38 0.52
N GLY A 50 -3.72 0.12 -0.69
CA GLY A 50 -2.97 1.11 -1.48
C GLY A 50 -1.58 1.41 -0.92
N GLY A 51 -0.92 0.42 -0.31
CA GLY A 51 0.40 0.59 0.29
C GLY A 51 0.37 1.34 1.63
N GLY A 52 -0.74 1.24 2.39
CA GLY A 52 -0.89 1.86 3.70
C GLY A 52 -1.41 3.31 3.69
N ASN A 53 -1.57 3.91 2.51
CA ASN A 53 -2.03 5.31 2.39
C ASN A 53 -2.96 5.50 1.18
N PRO A 54 -4.23 5.07 1.27
CA PRO A 54 -5.15 4.96 0.14
C PRO A 54 -5.69 6.28 -0.40
N ILE A 55 -5.36 7.40 0.22
CA ILE A 55 -5.81 8.74 -0.18
C ILE A 55 -4.72 9.79 0.08
N SER A 56 -4.65 10.82 -0.77
CA SER A 56 -3.78 11.97 -0.52
C SER A 56 -4.24 12.77 0.68
N MET A 57 -3.31 13.16 1.56
CA MET A 57 -3.61 14.03 2.71
C MET A 57 -4.13 15.41 2.29
N ASP A 58 -3.72 15.91 1.12
CA ASP A 58 -4.19 17.20 0.59
C ASP A 58 -5.62 17.13 0.02
N ALA A 59 -6.14 15.93 -0.20
CA ALA A 59 -7.52 15.70 -0.59
C ALA A 59 -8.49 15.63 0.60
N ILE A 60 -7.96 15.55 1.83
CA ILE A 60 -8.76 15.40 3.05
C ILE A 60 -9.07 16.77 3.64
N GLU A 61 -10.32 17.01 3.98
CA GLU A 61 -10.80 18.17 4.74
C GLU A 61 -10.71 17.91 6.23
N GLU A 62 -11.20 16.74 6.66
CA GLU A 62 -11.35 16.37 8.08
C GLU A 62 -11.09 14.88 8.25
N VAL A 63 -10.47 14.50 9.36
CA VAL A 63 -10.36 13.11 9.83
C VAL A 63 -11.07 12.99 11.16
N GLN A 64 -12.10 12.15 11.19
CA GLN A 64 -12.84 11.84 12.40
C GLN A 64 -12.34 10.52 12.96
N VAL A 65 -11.85 10.54 14.19
CA VAL A 65 -11.46 9.35 14.95
C VAL A 65 -12.53 9.08 16.00
N VAL A 66 -13.15 7.91 15.93
CA VAL A 66 -14.26 7.53 16.81
C VAL A 66 -13.83 6.32 17.63
N ILE A 67 -13.97 6.41 18.95
CA ILE A 67 -13.57 5.36 19.89
C ILE A 67 -14.80 4.90 20.66
N ALA A 68 -15.06 3.60 20.60
CA ALA A 68 -16.21 2.97 21.25
C ALA A 68 -17.54 3.74 21.09
N PRO A 69 -17.94 4.11 19.86
CA PRO A 69 -19.16 4.92 19.66
C PRO A 69 -20.42 4.15 20.05
N PHE A 70 -21.37 4.86 20.62
CA PHE A 70 -22.70 4.32 20.93
C PHE A 70 -23.72 4.52 19.77
N ASP A 71 -23.32 5.19 18.69
CA ASP A 71 -24.19 5.40 17.53
C ASP A 71 -24.29 4.09 16.72
N VAL A 72 -25.51 3.55 16.62
CA VAL A 72 -25.81 2.28 15.91
C VAL A 72 -25.46 2.31 14.41
N ARG A 73 -25.23 3.48 13.83
CA ARG A 73 -24.78 3.64 12.44
C ARG A 73 -23.27 3.37 12.28
N GLN A 74 -22.53 3.39 13.37
CA GLN A 74 -21.11 3.06 13.37
C GLN A 74 -20.95 1.54 13.51
N THR A 75 -20.39 0.92 12.47
CA THR A 75 -20.26 -0.55 12.37
C THR A 75 -18.86 -0.96 11.90
N ASN A 76 -18.62 -2.27 11.80
CA ASN A 76 -17.41 -2.88 11.25
C ASN A 76 -16.11 -2.56 11.99
N PHE A 77 -16.13 -2.41 13.31
CA PHE A 77 -14.94 -2.16 14.12
C PHE A 77 -14.98 -2.86 15.46
N ILE A 78 -13.77 -3.05 16.03
CA ILE A 78 -13.56 -3.38 17.46
C ILE A 78 -12.59 -2.32 17.99
N GLY A 79 -13.06 -1.53 19.00
CA GLY A 79 -12.28 -0.45 19.62
C GLY A 79 -12.49 0.91 18.96
N GLY A 80 -12.29 1.09 17.67
CA GLY A 80 -12.46 2.40 17.03
C GLY A 80 -12.57 2.37 15.53
N GLY A 81 -12.89 3.54 14.97
CA GLY A 81 -12.98 3.78 13.55
C GLY A 81 -12.39 5.13 13.15
N ILE A 82 -11.94 5.21 11.92
CA ILE A 82 -11.47 6.44 11.29
C ILE A 82 -12.31 6.71 10.06
N ASN A 83 -12.85 7.91 9.95
CA ASN A 83 -13.53 8.38 8.74
C ASN A 83 -12.80 9.60 8.19
N ALA A 84 -12.27 9.51 6.98
CA ALA A 84 -11.71 10.64 6.25
C ALA A 84 -12.79 11.28 5.39
N ILE A 85 -12.99 12.58 5.55
CA ILE A 85 -13.92 13.38 4.77
C ILE A 85 -13.13 14.15 3.73
N THR A 86 -13.50 14.02 2.45
CA THR A 86 -12.77 14.65 1.36
C THR A 86 -13.20 16.11 1.15
N LYS A 87 -12.25 16.93 0.67
CA LYS A 87 -12.52 18.32 0.28
C LYS A 87 -13.55 18.40 -0.82
N SER A 88 -14.32 19.48 -0.79
CA SER A 88 -15.33 19.82 -1.80
C SER A 88 -14.99 21.14 -2.50
N GLY A 89 -15.62 21.36 -3.66
CA GLY A 89 -15.59 22.66 -4.35
C GLY A 89 -16.43 23.71 -3.63
N THR A 90 -16.11 24.97 -3.84
CA THR A 90 -16.82 26.14 -3.30
C THR A 90 -17.23 27.08 -4.41
N ASN A 91 -17.90 28.21 -4.08
CA ASN A 91 -18.21 29.26 -5.05
C ASN A 91 -17.00 30.03 -5.60
N THR A 92 -15.83 29.76 -5.04
CA THR A 92 -14.55 30.36 -5.45
C THR A 92 -13.62 29.27 -5.94
N PHE A 93 -12.99 29.48 -7.09
CA PHE A 93 -11.93 28.60 -7.54
C PHE A 93 -10.75 28.66 -6.58
N LYS A 94 -10.30 27.50 -6.13
CA LYS A 94 -9.12 27.32 -5.29
C LYS A 94 -8.29 26.19 -5.85
N GLY A 95 -6.99 26.37 -5.81
CA GLY A 95 -6.04 25.34 -6.24
C GLY A 95 -4.74 25.44 -5.45
N SER A 96 -4.03 24.36 -5.41
CA SER A 96 -2.68 24.29 -4.88
C SER A 96 -1.82 23.38 -5.73
N ALA A 97 -0.54 23.68 -5.82
CA ALA A 97 0.47 22.77 -6.31
C ALA A 97 1.55 22.66 -5.22
N TYR A 98 2.04 21.45 -4.97
CA TYR A 98 2.99 21.22 -3.90
C TYR A 98 4.02 20.17 -4.29
N THR A 99 5.18 20.26 -3.68
CA THR A 99 6.20 19.23 -3.70
C THR A 99 6.75 19.04 -2.29
N TYR A 100 7.00 17.79 -1.92
CA TYR A 100 7.71 17.42 -0.70
C TYR A 100 8.91 16.59 -1.09
N PHE A 101 10.03 16.89 -0.48
CA PHE A 101 11.27 16.17 -0.68
C PHE A 101 11.91 15.84 0.66
N GLN A 102 12.36 14.61 0.79
CA GLN A 102 13.10 14.12 1.96
C GLN A 102 14.20 13.19 1.49
N ASN A 103 15.36 13.23 2.14
CA ASN A 103 16.44 12.27 1.95
C ASN A 103 17.11 11.92 3.29
N GLN A 104 18.04 10.97 3.28
CA GLN A 104 18.78 10.52 4.48
C GLN A 104 19.51 11.65 5.19
N ASN A 105 19.95 12.70 4.48
CA ASN A 105 20.70 13.81 5.07
C ASN A 105 19.80 14.78 5.89
N MET A 106 18.49 14.68 5.72
CA MET A 106 17.50 15.46 6.50
C MET A 106 17.11 14.77 7.80
N ARG A 107 17.66 13.61 8.07
CA ARG A 107 17.48 12.85 9.32
C ARG A 107 18.74 12.95 10.15
N GLY A 108 18.60 13.13 11.46
CA GLY A 108 19.74 13.05 12.39
C GLY A 108 20.33 11.65 12.44
N ASN A 109 21.63 11.55 12.69
CA ASN A 109 22.37 10.29 12.86
C ASN A 109 22.60 9.94 14.33
N SER A 110 22.07 10.71 15.28
CA SER A 110 22.23 10.45 16.71
C SER A 110 20.91 10.47 17.45
N ILE A 111 20.79 9.66 18.50
CA ILE A 111 19.68 9.64 19.46
C ILE A 111 20.32 9.68 20.86
N ASP A 112 19.90 10.65 21.68
CA ASP A 112 20.39 10.83 23.05
C ASP A 112 21.94 10.90 23.18
N GLY A 113 22.58 11.44 22.13
CA GLY A 113 24.05 11.58 22.08
C GLY A 113 24.79 10.37 21.50
N GLU A 114 24.11 9.26 21.28
CA GLU A 114 24.68 8.06 20.64
C GLU A 114 24.66 8.22 19.12
N ASP A 115 25.80 8.00 18.47
CA ASP A 115 25.93 8.01 17.01
C ASP A 115 25.42 6.68 16.43
N LEU A 116 24.42 6.74 15.57
CA LEU A 116 23.82 5.60 14.91
C LEU A 116 24.54 5.21 13.59
N GLY A 117 25.64 5.89 13.27
CA GLY A 117 26.38 5.69 12.04
C GLY A 117 25.71 6.29 10.79
N ALA A 118 26.32 6.04 9.63
CA ALA A 118 25.81 6.53 8.36
C ALA A 118 24.50 5.83 7.96
N ARG A 119 23.51 6.62 7.58
CA ARG A 119 22.25 6.08 7.06
C ARG A 119 22.37 5.61 5.61
N ALA A 120 21.65 4.55 5.28
CA ALA A 120 21.51 4.11 3.90
C ALA A 120 20.91 5.24 3.04
N LYS A 121 21.33 5.31 1.78
CA LYS A 121 20.81 6.29 0.83
C LYS A 121 19.32 6.04 0.61
N GLU A 122 18.52 7.03 0.93
CA GLU A 122 17.07 7.03 0.71
C GLU A 122 16.61 8.39 0.21
N SER A 123 15.54 8.41 -0.56
CA SER A 123 14.88 9.66 -0.95
C SER A 123 13.39 9.41 -1.12
N LYS A 124 12.61 10.42 -0.80
CA LYS A 124 11.17 10.44 -1.03
C LYS A 124 10.81 11.76 -1.66
N THR A 125 10.11 11.72 -2.78
CA THR A 125 9.63 12.90 -3.47
C THR A 125 8.14 12.75 -3.75
N ILE A 126 7.36 13.76 -3.38
CA ILE A 126 5.92 13.83 -3.63
C ILE A 126 5.66 15.06 -4.47
N TYR A 127 4.90 14.90 -5.54
CA TYR A 127 4.34 15.97 -6.34
C TYR A 127 2.83 15.87 -6.30
N GLY A 128 2.15 16.98 -6.07
CA GLY A 128 0.71 16.96 -6.07
C GLY A 128 0.09 18.29 -6.47
N ALA A 129 -1.18 18.22 -6.83
CA ALA A 129 -2.00 19.38 -7.10
C ALA A 129 -3.44 19.14 -6.68
N THR A 130 -4.11 20.20 -6.25
CA THR A 130 -5.55 20.22 -6.01
C THR A 130 -6.17 21.35 -6.81
N PHE A 131 -7.41 21.14 -7.26
CA PHE A 131 -8.18 22.18 -7.90
C PHE A 131 -9.66 21.96 -7.68
N GLY A 132 -10.38 23.01 -7.30
CA GLY A 132 -11.82 22.94 -7.07
C GLY A 132 -12.48 24.29 -7.24
N GLY A 133 -13.80 24.26 -7.47
CA GLY A 133 -14.58 25.46 -7.67
C GLY A 133 -16.00 25.18 -8.17
N PRO A 134 -16.74 26.21 -8.57
CA PRO A 134 -18.08 26.06 -9.07
C PRO A 134 -18.08 25.71 -10.57
N ILE A 135 -18.82 24.67 -10.95
CA ILE A 135 -19.29 24.48 -12.34
C ILE A 135 -20.47 25.40 -12.57
N ILE A 136 -21.40 25.44 -11.59
CA ILE A 136 -22.53 26.38 -11.54
C ILE A 136 -22.53 26.97 -10.13
N LYS A 137 -22.40 28.28 -10.02
CA LYS A 137 -22.39 28.97 -8.71
C LYS A 137 -23.63 28.61 -7.88
N ASN A 138 -23.42 28.36 -6.58
CA ASN A 138 -24.39 27.95 -5.58
C ASN A 138 -25.07 26.59 -5.84
N LYS A 139 -24.75 25.91 -6.96
CA LYS A 139 -25.49 24.73 -7.38
C LYS A 139 -24.64 23.50 -7.63
N LEU A 140 -23.57 23.64 -8.40
CA LEU A 140 -22.76 22.49 -8.81
C LEU A 140 -21.27 22.82 -8.66
N PHE A 141 -20.58 21.97 -7.91
CA PHE A 141 -19.18 22.17 -7.57
C PHE A 141 -18.37 20.93 -7.92
N PHE A 142 -17.08 21.13 -8.14
CA PHE A 142 -16.13 20.04 -8.31
C PHE A 142 -14.89 20.25 -7.43
N PHE A 143 -14.22 19.14 -7.12
CA PHE A 143 -12.89 19.11 -6.53
C PHE A 143 -12.13 17.95 -7.15
N ALA A 144 -10.85 18.18 -7.45
CA ALA A 144 -9.93 17.18 -7.97
C ALA A 144 -8.58 17.26 -7.26
N ASN A 145 -7.96 16.10 -7.06
CA ASN A 145 -6.60 15.96 -6.54
C ASN A 145 -5.84 14.92 -7.36
N VAL A 146 -4.56 15.20 -7.60
CA VAL A 146 -3.58 14.25 -8.11
C VAL A 146 -2.34 14.32 -7.23
N GLU A 147 -1.82 13.16 -6.84
CA GLU A 147 -0.56 13.04 -6.11
C GLU A 147 0.26 11.88 -6.67
N VAL A 148 1.54 12.14 -6.93
CA VAL A 148 2.52 11.14 -7.35
C VAL A 148 3.64 11.12 -6.32
N GLU A 149 3.88 9.97 -5.72
CA GLU A 149 4.98 9.74 -4.80
C GLU A 149 6.01 8.82 -5.47
N LYS A 150 7.28 9.15 -5.31
CA LYS A 150 8.42 8.34 -5.73
C LYS A 150 9.34 8.16 -4.54
N GLN A 151 9.59 6.91 -4.19
CA GLN A 151 10.48 6.55 -3.09
C GLN A 151 11.39 5.40 -3.54
N PRO A 152 12.48 5.69 -4.27
CA PRO A 152 13.43 4.64 -4.62
C PRO A 152 14.04 4.04 -3.35
N GLN A 153 13.90 2.74 -3.20
CA GLN A 153 14.45 1.97 -2.09
C GLN A 153 15.49 1.00 -2.62
N GLN A 154 16.67 1.00 -2.02
CA GLN A 154 17.66 -0.03 -2.30
C GLN A 154 17.24 -1.34 -1.62
N VAL A 155 16.43 -2.14 -2.30
CA VAL A 155 15.92 -3.43 -1.80
C VAL A 155 17.06 -4.42 -1.61
N ILE A 156 18.00 -4.48 -2.58
CA ILE A 156 19.18 -5.34 -2.55
C ILE A 156 20.40 -4.46 -2.30
N LYS A 157 21.03 -4.63 -1.14
CA LYS A 157 22.28 -3.94 -0.76
C LYS A 157 23.52 -4.74 -1.19
N TRP A 158 23.39 -6.06 -1.26
CA TRP A 158 24.47 -6.96 -1.65
C TRP A 158 24.78 -6.85 -3.13
N ARG A 159 26.05 -7.04 -3.47
CA ARG A 159 26.52 -7.15 -4.83
C ARG A 159 27.41 -8.38 -5.02
N ALA A 160 27.42 -8.92 -6.22
CA ALA A 160 28.39 -9.91 -6.61
C ALA A 160 29.81 -9.29 -6.64
N ARG A 161 30.81 -10.04 -6.22
CA ARG A 161 32.20 -9.58 -6.27
C ARG A 161 32.76 -9.60 -7.69
N THR A 162 33.61 -8.65 -7.98
CA THR A 162 34.44 -8.63 -9.21
C THR A 162 35.71 -9.47 -9.04
N GLU A 163 36.41 -9.67 -10.14
CA GLU A 163 37.69 -10.42 -10.13
C GLU A 163 38.70 -9.74 -9.19
N GLY A 164 39.36 -10.54 -8.35
CA GLY A 164 40.35 -10.08 -7.36
C GLY A 164 39.75 -9.53 -6.06
N GLU A 165 38.47 -9.26 -5.98
CA GLU A 165 37.82 -8.89 -4.72
C GLU A 165 37.66 -10.10 -3.79
N GLN A 166 37.70 -9.84 -2.48
CA GLN A 166 37.30 -10.82 -1.46
C GLN A 166 35.87 -10.55 -1.00
N PRO A 167 35.15 -11.61 -0.62
CA PRO A 167 33.81 -11.42 0.00
C PRO A 167 33.93 -10.61 1.30
N ASP A 168 32.98 -9.69 1.54
CA ASP A 168 33.01 -8.79 2.70
C ASP A 168 31.59 -8.46 3.16
N GLU A 169 31.26 -8.91 4.38
CA GLU A 169 29.95 -8.65 4.98
C GLU A 169 29.72 -7.16 5.30
N ASN A 170 30.76 -6.46 5.72
CA ASN A 170 30.66 -5.06 6.10
C ASN A 170 30.38 -4.14 4.90
N ASN A 171 30.90 -4.53 3.72
CA ASN A 171 30.71 -3.80 2.47
C ASN A 171 29.68 -4.46 1.54
N TYR A 172 28.88 -5.42 2.03
CA TYR A 172 27.86 -6.12 1.28
C TYR A 172 28.38 -6.76 -0.02
N ILE A 173 29.56 -7.39 0.04
CA ILE A 173 30.18 -8.10 -1.08
C ILE A 173 29.96 -9.60 -0.90
N SER A 174 29.18 -10.19 -1.79
CA SER A 174 28.89 -11.62 -1.79
C SER A 174 30.08 -12.45 -2.24
N ARG A 175 30.15 -13.71 -1.81
CA ARG A 175 31.10 -14.70 -2.37
C ARG A 175 30.78 -15.02 -3.84
N THR A 176 29.56 -14.80 -4.31
CA THR A 176 29.16 -15.00 -5.71
C THR A 176 29.92 -14.05 -6.62
N THR A 177 30.51 -14.57 -7.69
CA THR A 177 31.23 -13.72 -8.64
C THR A 177 30.33 -13.20 -9.74
N LEU A 178 30.59 -11.97 -10.18
CA LEU A 178 29.88 -11.38 -11.31
C LEU A 178 30.12 -12.17 -12.61
N SER A 179 31.34 -12.72 -12.78
CA SER A 179 31.71 -13.58 -13.93
C SER A 179 30.85 -14.84 -14.00
N ASP A 180 30.62 -15.51 -12.85
CA ASP A 180 29.76 -16.70 -12.83
C ASP A 180 28.29 -16.37 -13.06
N MET A 181 27.81 -15.25 -12.50
CA MET A 181 26.46 -14.77 -12.82
C MET A 181 26.30 -14.51 -14.32
N GLN A 182 27.27 -13.88 -14.95
CA GLN A 182 27.24 -13.63 -16.40
C GLN A 182 27.19 -14.94 -17.20
N LYS A 183 28.02 -15.93 -16.86
CA LYS A 183 28.03 -17.26 -17.53
C LYS A 183 26.64 -17.94 -17.41
N VAL A 184 26.04 -17.89 -16.24
CA VAL A 184 24.71 -18.46 -16.02
C VAL A 184 23.64 -17.71 -16.81
N SER A 185 23.68 -16.39 -16.81
CA SER A 185 22.75 -15.55 -17.59
C SER A 185 22.86 -15.87 -19.09
N ASP A 186 24.08 -15.91 -19.63
CA ASP A 186 24.32 -16.24 -21.03
C ASP A 186 23.82 -17.66 -21.38
N PHE A 187 24.12 -18.64 -20.53
CA PHE A 187 23.64 -20.01 -20.71
C PHE A 187 22.13 -20.10 -20.74
N LEU A 188 21.42 -19.45 -19.79
CA LEU A 188 19.96 -19.49 -19.74
C LEU A 188 19.33 -18.78 -20.93
N ARG A 189 19.92 -17.68 -21.38
CA ARG A 189 19.47 -16.98 -22.58
C ARG A 189 19.68 -17.81 -23.84
N ASP A 190 20.87 -18.34 -24.01
CA ASP A 190 21.27 -18.99 -25.26
C ASP A 190 20.60 -20.36 -25.43
N LYS A 191 20.42 -21.11 -24.34
CA LYS A 191 19.81 -22.45 -24.37
C LYS A 191 18.31 -22.46 -24.24
N TYR A 192 17.75 -21.54 -23.45
CA TYR A 192 16.32 -21.56 -23.09
C TYR A 192 15.58 -20.29 -23.50
N GLY A 193 16.27 -19.27 -24.05
CA GLY A 193 15.66 -17.99 -24.37
C GLY A 193 15.21 -17.19 -23.14
N TYR A 194 15.73 -17.53 -21.94
CA TYR A 194 15.31 -16.90 -20.70
C TYR A 194 16.20 -15.73 -20.35
N ASP A 195 15.60 -14.56 -20.15
CA ASP A 195 16.26 -13.36 -19.65
C ASP A 195 16.21 -13.33 -18.12
N THR A 196 17.38 -13.45 -17.49
CA THR A 196 17.53 -13.36 -16.03
C THR A 196 17.36 -11.95 -15.49
N GLY A 197 17.39 -10.94 -16.31
CA GLY A 197 17.57 -9.55 -15.92
C GLY A 197 19.00 -9.26 -15.45
N SER A 198 19.20 -8.07 -14.92
CA SER A 198 20.54 -7.60 -14.49
C SER A 198 21.05 -8.34 -13.26
N ALA A 199 22.37 -8.58 -13.20
CA ALA A 199 23.08 -9.04 -12.01
C ALA A 199 23.53 -7.90 -11.08
N THR A 200 23.41 -6.63 -11.51
CA THR A 200 23.95 -5.46 -10.79
C THR A 200 22.96 -4.32 -10.61
N ASN A 201 21.94 -4.23 -11.48
CA ASN A 201 20.91 -3.19 -11.44
C ASN A 201 19.57 -3.82 -11.11
N PHE A 202 19.13 -3.62 -9.89
CA PHE A 202 17.89 -4.20 -9.35
C PHE A 202 16.77 -3.17 -9.35
N PRO A 203 15.51 -3.59 -9.62
CA PRO A 203 14.35 -2.72 -9.42
C PRO A 203 14.34 -2.17 -7.99
N ALA A 204 14.22 -0.85 -7.88
CA ALA A 204 14.28 -0.16 -6.59
C ALA A 204 13.17 0.90 -6.44
N ASP A 205 12.43 1.18 -7.50
CA ASP A 205 11.42 2.24 -7.51
C ASP A 205 10.15 1.82 -6.78
N GLU A 206 9.85 2.49 -5.68
CA GLU A 206 8.51 2.52 -5.13
C GLU A 206 7.77 3.73 -5.71
N LYS A 207 6.59 3.48 -6.27
CA LYS A 207 5.75 4.50 -6.91
C LYS A 207 4.34 4.41 -6.38
N ASN A 208 3.78 5.56 -6.01
CA ASN A 208 2.40 5.67 -5.60
C ASN A 208 1.71 6.78 -6.39
N LEU A 209 0.58 6.44 -7.02
CA LEU A 209 -0.30 7.38 -7.71
C LEU A 209 -1.63 7.44 -6.98
N LYS A 210 -2.07 8.64 -6.63
CA LYS A 210 -3.38 8.89 -6.00
C LYS A 210 -4.14 9.91 -6.80
N LEU A 211 -5.39 9.59 -7.11
CA LEU A 211 -6.32 10.45 -7.82
C LEU A 211 -7.62 10.53 -7.03
N LEU A 212 -8.19 11.73 -6.94
CA LEU A 212 -9.51 11.95 -6.39
C LEU A 212 -10.27 12.94 -7.25
N GLY A 213 -11.52 12.60 -7.55
CA GLY A 213 -12.49 13.50 -8.15
C GLY A 213 -13.79 13.49 -7.35
N ARG A 214 -14.35 14.67 -7.10
CA ARG A 214 -15.62 14.86 -6.38
C ARG A 214 -16.48 15.87 -7.07
N ILE A 215 -17.78 15.59 -7.13
CA ILE A 215 -18.83 16.49 -7.61
C ILE A 215 -19.86 16.64 -6.48
N ASP A 216 -20.21 17.87 -6.15
CA ASP A 216 -21.25 18.20 -5.19
C ASP A 216 -22.35 18.99 -5.89
N TRP A 217 -23.55 18.46 -5.88
CA TRP A 217 -24.71 19.05 -6.55
C TRP A 217 -25.82 19.38 -5.56
N ASN A 218 -26.10 20.66 -5.39
CA ASN A 218 -27.32 21.15 -4.74
C ASN A 218 -28.48 21.08 -5.75
N ILE A 219 -29.18 19.94 -5.79
CA ILE A 219 -30.29 19.68 -6.72
C ILE A 219 -31.40 20.70 -6.48
N THR A 220 -31.78 20.83 -5.20
CA THR A 220 -32.68 21.85 -4.66
C THR A 220 -32.16 22.31 -3.30
N ASN A 221 -32.89 23.25 -2.65
CA ASN A 221 -32.53 23.67 -1.28
C ASN A 221 -32.62 22.52 -0.24
N GLY A 222 -33.43 21.48 -0.55
CA GLY A 222 -33.61 20.33 0.33
C GLY A 222 -32.84 19.08 -0.10
N HIS A 223 -32.27 19.03 -1.29
CA HIS A 223 -31.63 17.81 -1.83
C HIS A 223 -30.23 18.09 -2.32
N LYS A 224 -29.27 17.38 -1.77
CA LYS A 224 -27.84 17.47 -2.12
C LYS A 224 -27.28 16.10 -2.47
N LEU A 225 -26.60 16.00 -3.59
CA LEU A 225 -25.91 14.79 -4.04
C LEU A 225 -24.41 15.07 -4.07
N SER A 226 -23.62 14.20 -3.44
CA SER A 226 -22.17 14.18 -3.55
C SER A 226 -21.76 12.89 -4.22
N VAL A 227 -20.95 12.96 -5.27
CA VAL A 227 -20.35 11.80 -5.96
C VAL A 227 -18.86 11.94 -5.91
N ARG A 228 -18.19 10.88 -5.47
CA ARG A 228 -16.72 10.83 -5.37
C ARG A 228 -16.17 9.60 -6.08
N TYR A 229 -15.03 9.75 -6.74
CA TYR A 229 -14.17 8.68 -7.21
C TYR A 229 -12.78 8.82 -6.63
N ASN A 230 -12.25 7.75 -6.07
CA ASN A 230 -10.87 7.66 -5.57
C ASN A 230 -10.15 6.50 -6.24
N TYR A 231 -8.91 6.76 -6.67
CA TYR A 231 -8.03 5.75 -7.22
C TYR A 231 -6.65 5.88 -6.59
N THR A 232 -6.11 4.75 -6.15
CA THR A 232 -4.73 4.67 -5.66
C THR A 232 -4.07 3.43 -6.24
N LYS A 233 -2.85 3.58 -6.72
CA LYS A 233 -1.99 2.47 -7.13
C LYS A 233 -0.61 2.66 -6.52
N ASN A 234 -0.15 1.64 -5.80
CA ASN A 234 1.20 1.56 -5.25
C ASN A 234 1.91 0.34 -5.80
N THR A 235 3.19 0.48 -6.13
CA THR A 235 4.08 -0.62 -6.52
C THR A 235 5.35 -0.51 -5.69
N ALA A 236 5.69 -1.57 -4.95
CA ALA A 236 6.91 -1.70 -4.18
C ALA A 236 7.65 -2.99 -4.55
N TRP A 237 8.97 -2.95 -4.64
CA TRP A 237 9.78 -4.10 -4.99
C TRP A 237 10.31 -4.81 -3.76
N ASN A 238 10.47 -6.13 -3.88
CA ASN A 238 10.99 -7.02 -2.84
C ASN A 238 12.05 -7.94 -3.42
N ALA A 239 13.01 -8.31 -2.57
CA ALA A 239 13.98 -9.36 -2.89
C ALA A 239 13.27 -10.73 -3.06
N PRO A 240 13.89 -11.69 -3.76
CA PRO A 240 13.38 -13.05 -3.82
C PRO A 240 13.12 -13.60 -2.44
N ASN A 241 12.04 -14.34 -2.28
CA ASN A 241 11.60 -14.84 -0.98
C ASN A 241 12.65 -15.74 -0.33
N ALA A 242 13.20 -15.32 0.79
CA ALA A 242 14.19 -16.08 1.57
C ALA A 242 13.55 -17.21 2.39
N ASN A 243 12.26 -17.11 2.71
CA ASN A 243 11.55 -18.12 3.52
C ASN A 243 11.37 -19.45 2.81
N SER A 244 11.51 -19.49 1.49
CA SER A 244 11.54 -20.74 0.71
C SER A 244 12.89 -21.43 0.74
N MET A 245 13.85 -20.85 1.40
CA MET A 245 15.19 -21.36 1.66
C MET A 245 15.43 -21.46 3.15
N ASP A 246 16.45 -22.21 3.54
CA ASP A 246 16.77 -22.41 4.94
C ASP A 246 17.35 -21.22 5.64
N GLY A 247 17.74 -20.19 4.95
CA GLY A 247 18.02 -18.88 5.56
C GLY A 247 16.79 -18.19 6.10
N GLY A 248 15.61 -18.62 5.69
CA GLY A 248 14.34 -18.18 6.22
C GLY A 248 13.81 -19.10 7.30
N SER A 249 13.10 -18.55 8.25
CA SER A 249 12.38 -19.29 9.27
C SER A 249 11.44 -20.32 8.61
N GLY A 250 11.78 -21.58 8.69
CA GLY A 250 10.95 -22.69 8.19
C GLY A 250 11.44 -23.36 6.91
N SER A 251 12.52 -22.93 6.27
CA SER A 251 13.14 -23.73 5.24
C SER A 251 13.94 -24.89 5.86
N ARG A 252 13.92 -26.04 5.20
CA ARG A 252 14.58 -27.25 5.69
C ARG A 252 15.82 -27.65 4.88
N LEU A 253 16.12 -26.90 3.81
CA LEU A 253 17.15 -27.27 2.86
C LEU A 253 18.41 -26.40 2.96
N TYR A 254 18.27 -25.11 3.28
CA TYR A 254 19.37 -24.16 3.29
C TYR A 254 19.37 -23.29 4.55
N ASN A 255 20.52 -22.87 4.98
CA ASN A 255 20.72 -21.99 6.14
C ASN A 255 21.04 -20.54 5.73
N THR A 256 20.84 -20.16 4.48
CA THR A 256 21.24 -18.87 3.96
C THR A 256 20.18 -18.24 3.09
N SER A 257 20.19 -16.91 3.00
CA SER A 257 19.32 -16.13 2.12
C SER A 257 19.79 -16.27 0.66
N ARG A 258 18.84 -16.10 -0.29
CA ARG A 258 19.13 -16.00 -1.72
C ARG A 258 19.86 -14.73 -2.12
N VAL A 259 19.88 -13.73 -1.24
CA VAL A 259 20.65 -12.49 -1.42
C VAL A 259 21.37 -12.19 -0.12
N GLY A 260 22.67 -12.28 -0.13
CA GLY A 260 23.50 -12.12 1.05
C GLY A 260 24.97 -12.45 0.79
N TYR A 261 25.70 -12.66 1.86
CA TYR A 261 27.12 -13.07 1.77
C TYR A 261 27.30 -14.33 0.91
N GLN A 262 26.43 -15.33 1.08
CA GLN A 262 26.56 -16.65 0.48
C GLN A 262 26.00 -16.73 -0.96
N SER A 263 25.07 -15.86 -1.33
CA SER A 263 24.30 -16.01 -2.55
C SER A 263 23.88 -14.68 -3.15
N MET A 264 23.74 -14.65 -4.47
CA MET A 264 23.11 -13.55 -5.21
C MET A 264 21.97 -14.07 -6.08
N SER A 265 21.02 -13.18 -6.40
CA SER A 265 19.96 -13.44 -7.36
C SER A 265 19.97 -12.39 -8.47
N PHE A 266 19.32 -12.69 -9.57
CA PHE A 266 19.14 -11.76 -10.69
C PHE A 266 17.91 -10.85 -10.49
N ALA A 267 17.88 -9.76 -11.23
CA ALA A 267 16.80 -8.76 -11.13
C ALA A 267 15.40 -9.36 -11.45
N ASN A 268 15.30 -10.29 -12.41
CA ASN A 268 14.04 -10.92 -12.76
C ASN A 268 13.59 -11.99 -11.75
N SER A 269 14.40 -12.31 -10.73
CA SER A 269 13.99 -13.14 -9.58
C SER A 269 13.35 -12.31 -8.46
N MET A 270 13.31 -10.99 -8.59
CA MET A 270 12.58 -10.12 -7.67
C MET A 270 11.07 -10.11 -7.98
N TYR A 271 10.29 -9.70 -7.00
CA TYR A 271 8.86 -9.50 -7.19
C TYR A 271 8.40 -8.11 -6.73
N SER A 272 7.35 -7.62 -7.34
CA SER A 272 6.63 -6.44 -6.86
C SER A 272 5.42 -6.82 -6.02
N GLN A 273 5.03 -5.92 -5.13
CA GLN A 273 3.75 -5.87 -4.46
C GLN A 273 2.96 -4.72 -5.10
N ASP A 274 1.92 -5.07 -5.86
CA ASP A 274 1.08 -4.12 -6.57
C ASP A 274 -0.25 -3.98 -5.85
N ASN A 275 -0.42 -2.87 -5.14
CA ASN A 275 -1.63 -2.52 -4.40
C ASN A 275 -2.45 -1.52 -5.21
N LYS A 276 -3.73 -1.81 -5.41
CA LYS A 276 -4.65 -0.93 -6.12
C LYS A 276 -5.95 -0.80 -5.36
N VAL A 277 -6.45 0.41 -5.27
CA VAL A 277 -7.78 0.72 -4.74
C VAL A 277 -8.53 1.60 -5.72
N SER A 278 -9.75 1.21 -6.05
CA SER A 278 -10.67 2.01 -6.83
C SER A 278 -12.00 2.08 -6.07
N SER A 279 -12.48 3.29 -5.76
CA SER A 279 -13.68 3.46 -4.95
C SER A 279 -14.57 4.56 -5.51
N VAL A 280 -15.88 4.28 -5.55
CA VAL A 280 -16.94 5.24 -5.86
C VAL A 280 -17.85 5.37 -4.65
N SER A 281 -18.28 6.58 -4.34
CA SER A 281 -19.39 6.83 -3.42
C SER A 281 -20.37 7.82 -4.00
N ALA A 282 -21.66 7.63 -3.72
CA ALA A 282 -22.73 8.55 -4.04
C ALA A 282 -23.61 8.73 -2.80
N ASP A 283 -23.64 9.93 -2.24
CA ASP A 283 -24.35 10.29 -1.01
C ASP A 283 -25.42 11.33 -1.32
N LEU A 284 -26.68 10.89 -1.27
CA LEU A 284 -27.85 11.75 -1.45
C LEU A 284 -28.45 12.10 -0.09
N ASN A 285 -28.30 13.36 0.30
CA ASN A 285 -28.90 13.93 1.50
C ASN A 285 -30.13 14.72 1.14
N SER A 286 -31.29 14.31 1.68
CA SER A 286 -32.62 14.87 1.39
C SER A 286 -33.28 15.39 2.65
N ARG A 287 -33.72 16.64 2.63
CA ARG A 287 -34.58 17.23 3.63
C ARG A 287 -35.96 17.49 3.00
N PHE A 288 -36.90 16.65 3.31
CA PHE A 288 -38.25 16.73 2.75
C PHE A 288 -39.10 17.79 3.44
N SER A 289 -38.85 18.02 4.73
CA SER A 289 -39.50 19.06 5.55
C SER A 289 -38.59 19.40 6.75
N ASP A 290 -39.05 20.31 7.61
CA ASP A 290 -38.33 20.61 8.87
C ASP A 290 -38.34 19.43 9.84
N LYS A 291 -39.19 18.44 9.62
CA LYS A 291 -39.34 17.27 10.47
C LYS A 291 -38.76 15.97 9.88
N ILE A 292 -38.47 15.95 8.57
CA ILE A 292 -38.12 14.72 7.87
C ILE A 292 -36.87 14.92 7.04
N SER A 293 -35.85 14.08 7.27
CA SER A 293 -34.69 13.99 6.42
C SER A 293 -34.32 12.53 6.14
N ASN A 294 -33.59 12.32 5.05
CA ASN A 294 -33.08 11.03 4.64
C ASN A 294 -31.67 11.16 4.10
N GLN A 295 -30.85 10.16 4.35
CA GLN A 295 -29.54 9.97 3.72
C GLN A 295 -29.54 8.61 3.01
N LEU A 296 -29.30 8.62 1.71
CA LEU A 296 -29.07 7.41 0.92
C LEU A 296 -27.61 7.42 0.44
N LEU A 297 -26.81 6.49 0.94
CA LEU A 297 -25.41 6.32 0.60
C LEU A 297 -25.22 5.02 -0.17
N PHE A 298 -24.66 5.11 -1.36
CA PHE A 298 -24.14 4.00 -2.14
C PHE A 298 -22.61 4.05 -2.19
N THR A 299 -21.94 2.93 -1.98
CA THR A 299 -20.50 2.82 -2.13
C THR A 299 -20.11 1.55 -2.87
N TYR A 300 -19.04 1.64 -3.66
CA TYR A 300 -18.37 0.51 -4.27
C TYR A 300 -16.85 0.69 -4.13
N THR A 301 -16.18 -0.32 -3.61
CA THR A 301 -14.72 -0.32 -3.46
C THR A 301 -14.15 -1.62 -4.03
N ASP A 302 -13.15 -1.52 -4.88
CA ASP A 302 -12.37 -2.62 -5.46
C ASP A 302 -10.93 -2.49 -4.98
N ILE A 303 -10.49 -3.47 -4.19
CA ILE A 303 -9.16 -3.55 -3.59
C ILE A 303 -8.44 -4.73 -4.21
N GLU A 304 -7.28 -4.49 -4.81
CA GLU A 304 -6.40 -5.51 -5.35
C GLU A 304 -5.03 -5.42 -4.67
N ASP A 305 -4.53 -6.56 -4.23
CA ASP A 305 -3.17 -6.73 -3.69
C ASP A 305 -2.56 -7.94 -4.39
N MET A 306 -1.70 -7.69 -5.37
CA MET A 306 -1.19 -8.69 -6.29
C MET A 306 0.34 -8.69 -6.28
N ARG A 307 0.93 -9.87 -6.41
CA ARG A 307 2.35 -9.96 -6.75
C ARG A 307 2.57 -9.85 -8.25
N GLY A 308 3.62 -9.13 -8.62
CA GLY A 308 4.08 -8.98 -9.99
C GLY A 308 5.56 -9.26 -10.13
N THR A 309 6.06 -9.39 -11.35
CA THR A 309 7.48 -9.56 -11.65
C THR A 309 7.79 -9.08 -13.07
N ASN A 310 9.06 -8.78 -13.34
CA ASN A 310 9.56 -8.51 -14.70
C ASN A 310 9.95 -9.79 -15.44
N SER A 311 9.93 -10.95 -14.77
CA SER A 311 10.28 -12.25 -15.35
C SER A 311 9.19 -12.78 -16.27
N SER A 312 9.56 -13.37 -17.39
CA SER A 312 8.71 -14.35 -18.08
C SER A 312 8.59 -15.62 -17.25
N PRO A 313 7.50 -16.41 -17.41
CA PRO A 313 7.38 -17.70 -16.73
C PRO A 313 8.57 -18.61 -17.04
N PHE A 314 9.29 -19.02 -16.00
CA PHE A 314 10.44 -19.91 -16.07
C PHE A 314 10.63 -20.61 -14.73
N PRO A 315 11.10 -21.88 -14.68
CA PRO A 315 11.39 -22.56 -13.41
C PRO A 315 12.33 -21.73 -12.54
N PHE A 316 12.02 -21.63 -11.24
CA PHE A 316 12.94 -21.06 -10.30
C PHE A 316 14.04 -22.08 -10.00
N ILE A 317 15.31 -21.68 -10.09
CA ILE A 317 16.47 -22.53 -9.92
C ILE A 317 17.43 -21.93 -8.88
N ASP A 318 17.90 -22.78 -7.97
CA ASP A 318 19.00 -22.50 -7.08
C ASP A 318 20.24 -23.27 -7.58
N ILE A 319 21.33 -22.57 -7.85
CA ILE A 319 22.63 -23.14 -8.19
C ILE A 319 23.42 -23.23 -6.89
N LEU A 320 23.80 -24.44 -6.53
CA LEU A 320 24.46 -24.71 -5.26
C LEU A 320 25.98 -24.42 -5.31
N ALA A 321 26.57 -24.25 -4.13
CA ALA A 321 27.95 -23.78 -3.97
C ALA A 321 29.05 -24.81 -4.35
N GLY A 322 28.63 -25.97 -4.86
CA GLY A 322 29.59 -27.03 -5.23
C GLY A 322 29.70 -28.11 -4.17
N LYS A 323 30.90 -28.72 -4.04
CA LYS A 323 31.16 -29.82 -3.11
C LYS A 323 32.17 -29.40 -2.06
N ASP A 324 32.05 -29.97 -0.86
CA ASP A 324 33.06 -29.84 0.20
C ASP A 324 34.32 -30.68 -0.11
N ALA A 325 35.30 -30.64 0.79
CA ALA A 325 36.56 -31.39 0.65
C ALA A 325 36.37 -32.91 0.66
N GLU A 326 35.30 -33.39 1.28
CA GLU A 326 34.89 -34.79 1.38
C GLU A 326 34.04 -35.24 0.19
N GLY A 327 33.70 -34.32 -0.73
CA GLY A 327 32.93 -34.59 -1.94
C GLY A 327 31.41 -34.55 -1.78
N ASN A 328 30.90 -34.14 -0.61
CA ASN A 328 29.46 -33.97 -0.36
C ASN A 328 28.98 -32.67 -0.99
N GLN A 329 27.74 -32.65 -1.48
CA GLN A 329 27.12 -31.46 -2.01
C GLN A 329 26.93 -30.44 -0.89
N ILE A 330 27.46 -29.23 -1.08
CA ILE A 330 27.17 -28.08 -0.20
C ILE A 330 25.73 -27.61 -0.51
N MET A 331 24.82 -27.79 0.44
CA MET A 331 23.43 -27.45 0.31
C MET A 331 23.17 -25.96 0.62
N GLU A 332 23.97 -25.09 0.02
CA GLU A 332 23.85 -23.65 0.10
C GLU A 332 23.72 -23.08 -1.32
N PRO A 333 22.80 -22.17 -1.57
CA PRO A 333 22.76 -21.52 -2.88
C PRO A 333 24.01 -20.64 -3.05
N TYR A 334 24.53 -20.66 -4.25
CA TYR A 334 25.56 -19.75 -4.72
C TYR A 334 24.96 -18.62 -5.53
N MET A 335 23.91 -18.95 -6.34
CA MET A 335 23.07 -17.98 -7.01
C MET A 335 21.69 -18.58 -7.33
N SER A 336 20.70 -17.70 -7.51
CA SER A 336 19.35 -18.09 -7.88
C SER A 336 18.87 -17.31 -9.08
N ALA A 337 18.13 -17.98 -9.98
CA ALA A 337 17.52 -17.40 -11.16
C ALA A 337 16.10 -17.95 -11.37
N GLY A 338 15.31 -17.30 -12.18
CA GLY A 338 13.98 -17.77 -12.55
C GLY A 338 12.86 -16.88 -12.04
N TYR A 339 11.64 -17.29 -12.35
CA TYR A 339 10.41 -16.63 -11.89
C TYR A 339 10.26 -16.84 -10.38
N GLU A 340 10.02 -15.79 -9.61
CA GLU A 340 9.96 -15.88 -8.14
C GLU A 340 8.88 -16.87 -7.70
N LEU A 341 9.20 -17.72 -6.73
CA LEU A 341 8.46 -18.93 -6.35
C LEU A 341 7.00 -18.70 -5.96
N PHE A 342 6.69 -17.57 -5.35
CA PHE A 342 5.37 -17.26 -4.80
C PHE A 342 4.64 -16.17 -5.58
N THR A 343 5.15 -15.75 -6.74
CA THR A 343 4.55 -14.64 -7.49
C THR A 343 3.47 -15.10 -8.45
N TYR A 344 3.60 -16.31 -9.01
CA TYR A 344 2.63 -16.82 -9.97
C TYR A 344 1.26 -17.01 -9.30
N ASN A 345 0.24 -16.32 -9.87
CA ASN A 345 -1.14 -16.40 -9.40
C ASN A 345 -1.26 -16.22 -7.86
N ASN A 346 -0.54 -15.24 -7.31
CA ASN A 346 -0.58 -14.92 -5.89
C ASN A 346 -1.12 -13.50 -5.70
N GLY A 347 -2.25 -13.41 -5.04
CA GLY A 347 -2.87 -12.14 -4.76
C GLY A 347 -4.25 -12.25 -4.14
N VAL A 348 -4.73 -11.09 -3.71
CA VAL A 348 -6.02 -10.91 -3.06
C VAL A 348 -6.79 -9.83 -3.80
N LYS A 349 -8.06 -10.10 -4.07
CA LYS A 349 -9.02 -9.12 -4.59
C LYS A 349 -10.24 -9.09 -3.69
N ASN A 350 -10.68 -7.91 -3.33
CA ASN A 350 -11.88 -7.70 -2.52
C ASN A 350 -12.74 -6.60 -3.14
N LYS A 351 -13.99 -6.93 -3.48
CA LYS A 351 -14.98 -6.00 -3.99
C LYS A 351 -16.09 -5.86 -2.96
N ILE A 352 -16.32 -4.63 -2.54
CA ILE A 352 -17.28 -4.29 -1.51
C ILE A 352 -18.32 -3.34 -2.10
N THR A 353 -19.57 -3.75 -2.09
CA THR A 353 -20.72 -2.91 -2.47
C THR A 353 -21.56 -2.68 -1.24
N SER A 354 -21.85 -1.42 -0.91
CA SER A 354 -22.69 -1.08 0.24
C SER A 354 -23.79 -0.09 -0.13
N VAL A 355 -24.95 -0.29 0.46
CA VAL A 355 -26.08 0.64 0.40
C VAL A 355 -26.57 0.88 1.83
N ILE A 356 -26.59 2.14 2.22
CA ILE A 356 -27.06 2.57 3.55
C ILE A 356 -28.18 3.59 3.34
N ASP A 357 -29.33 3.38 3.98
CA ASP A 357 -30.44 4.31 3.97
C ASP A 357 -30.84 4.65 5.42
N ASN A 358 -30.71 5.92 5.78
CA ASN A 358 -30.98 6.45 7.12
C ASN A 358 -32.10 7.48 7.05
N PHE A 359 -33.26 7.14 7.57
CA PHE A 359 -34.41 8.03 7.72
C PHE A 359 -34.42 8.68 9.11
N THR A 360 -34.60 9.98 9.19
CA THR A 360 -34.63 10.73 10.46
C THR A 360 -35.91 11.53 10.56
N TYR A 361 -36.62 11.41 11.70
CA TYR A 361 -37.78 12.15 12.06
C TYR A 361 -37.54 13.01 13.31
N PHE A 362 -37.86 14.30 13.25
CA PHE A 362 -37.75 15.25 14.35
C PHE A 362 -39.14 15.47 14.97
N ALA A 363 -39.37 14.94 16.17
CA ALA A 363 -40.60 15.02 16.92
C ALA A 363 -40.41 15.89 18.17
N GLY A 364 -40.57 17.19 18.02
CA GLY A 364 -40.24 18.15 19.08
C GLY A 364 -38.79 18.09 19.46
N ASP A 365 -38.49 17.77 20.73
CA ASP A 365 -37.12 17.64 21.25
C ASP A 365 -36.47 16.29 20.92
N HIS A 366 -37.20 15.36 20.30
CA HIS A 366 -36.73 14.04 19.95
C HIS A 366 -36.24 13.96 18.52
N LYS A 367 -35.07 13.37 18.32
CA LYS A 367 -34.53 12.98 17.02
C LYS A 367 -34.56 11.45 16.93
N ILE A 368 -35.40 10.91 16.08
CA ILE A 368 -35.56 9.47 15.87
C ILE A 368 -34.94 9.12 14.51
N THR A 369 -33.97 8.22 14.50
CA THR A 369 -33.33 7.74 13.28
C THR A 369 -33.52 6.23 13.16
N ALA A 370 -34.03 5.77 12.01
CA ALA A 370 -34.11 4.38 11.63
C ALA A 370 -33.42 4.18 10.28
N GLY A 371 -32.76 3.06 10.09
CA GLY A 371 -32.05 2.83 8.83
C GLY A 371 -31.83 1.36 8.53
N ILE A 372 -31.40 1.12 7.29
CA ILE A 372 -30.99 -0.19 6.77
C ILE A 372 -29.61 -0.04 6.16
N SER A 373 -28.76 -1.02 6.45
CA SER A 373 -27.47 -1.18 5.80
C SER A 373 -27.38 -2.55 5.15
N PHE A 374 -27.00 -2.56 3.88
CA PHE A 374 -26.72 -3.75 3.11
C PHE A 374 -25.27 -3.68 2.61
N GLU A 375 -24.48 -4.72 2.86
CA GLU A 375 -23.14 -4.85 2.33
C GLU A 375 -22.96 -6.21 1.67
N HIS A 376 -22.43 -6.21 0.45
CA HIS A 376 -22.06 -7.40 -0.30
C HIS A 376 -20.55 -7.37 -0.57
N GLN A 377 -19.86 -8.42 -0.14
CA GLN A 377 -18.43 -8.60 -0.33
C GLN A 377 -18.16 -9.80 -1.22
N LEU A 378 -17.30 -9.59 -2.22
CA LEU A 378 -16.74 -10.63 -3.07
C LEU A 378 -15.23 -10.67 -2.83
N ALA A 379 -14.77 -11.72 -2.18
CA ALA A 379 -13.36 -11.96 -1.93
C ALA A 379 -12.85 -13.08 -2.85
N SER A 380 -11.72 -12.83 -3.48
CA SER A 380 -10.98 -13.83 -4.26
C SER A 380 -9.53 -13.76 -3.85
N ASN A 381 -8.98 -14.89 -3.43
CA ASN A 381 -7.57 -15.03 -3.17
C ASN A 381 -7.00 -16.22 -3.92
N ALA A 382 -5.77 -16.12 -4.30
CA ALA A 382 -5.01 -17.21 -4.87
C ALA A 382 -3.61 -17.22 -4.23
N TYR A 383 -3.11 -18.40 -3.99
CA TYR A 383 -1.75 -18.63 -3.53
C TYR A 383 -1.26 -19.92 -4.19
N MET A 384 -0.22 -19.79 -4.98
CA MET A 384 0.45 -20.93 -5.62
C MET A 384 1.93 -20.91 -5.28
N ARG A 385 2.50 -22.10 -5.09
CA ARG A 385 3.91 -22.30 -4.82
C ARG A 385 4.50 -23.26 -5.87
#